data_fc0ad5928de5d8ec1b0908cde8afd5db
#
_entry.id   fc0ad5928de5d8ec1b0908cde8afd5db
#
_cell.length_a   1.000
_cell.length_b   1.000
_cell.length_c   1.000
_cell.angle_alpha   90.00
_cell.angle_beta   90.00
_cell.angle_gamma   90.00
#
_symmetry.space_group_name_H-M   'P 1'
#
loop_
_entity.id
_entity.type
_entity.pdbx_description
1 polymer ?
#
loop_
_entity_poly.entity_id
_entity_poly.type
_entity_poly.pdbx_seq_one_letter_code
_entity_poly.pdbx_strand_id
1 'polypeptide(L)'
;MSREPFIRTLILGSIVLLLLSFILLQEAQASEIPGGARGGGADTLQARVRYDGAETGPVVIRAYRLVEWDDGSVRGLSKADVLGGVEPDAVVTLPGPGGFRLPDVEPGRYGLVAFMDLDRDQTLGFQPPEPFGWYASETGGWIGSLEVGPGGSEGTDILLRRPTPFPQGGAETEHGALRWMKGFPVLQLQGTPEERGYAHGFLVGEQIRDFFEFYVLEDSWRSARRYEEVFVPFLESHFDYDPEYLVEVDAVVAGMEASGMNMRVEWLDRPFGRVDLLAINAYIERRATRPSPAPGPSCSQFAFWGEATQGSELKGGLIAGRNMDGEVDLRKVTVSHFLLFAVDPASPGKKRWFSAMWPGFVGTISGINEDGLYSMENAGGTGPGPVVDGLTPCTWVQRYILENAGRESTPNSILERIQAFRSAGGGSFGAGSVILWAVPYAGQNAPAFVSEGDRFGTAVRGPTEAAPVSPFNVMATNHYRAYGVHPRHPDLYFGKRPSFSSLWRYETGMNTLEAWNRQGKALGTDQMRRLLQSVAHGTTEYSVIFRANEMTIDVAVDDLSTDLWDAPFHEWATFRFEELFQGMR
;
A
#
# COMPACT_ATOMS: atom_id res chain seq x y z
N MET A 1 16.33 -21.09 48.17
CA MET A 1 16.85 -19.74 47.94
C MET A 1 16.94 -19.59 46.41
N SER A 2 16.03 -18.82 45.84
CA SER A 2 15.81 -18.73 44.39
C SER A 2 16.83 -17.78 43.70
N ARG A 3 17.37 -18.26 42.58
CA ARG A 3 18.36 -17.51 41.76
C ARG A 3 17.71 -16.50 40.76
N GLU A 4 16.41 -16.27 40.84
CA GLU A 4 15.68 -15.43 39.88
C GLU A 4 15.95 -13.91 39.90
N PRO A 5 16.20 -13.24 41.01
CA PRO A 5 16.41 -11.78 40.97
C PRO A 5 17.74 -11.35 40.35
N PHE A 6 18.73 -12.24 40.31
CA PHE A 6 20.06 -11.89 39.81
C PHE A 6 20.14 -11.85 38.27
N ILE A 7 19.36 -12.66 37.58
CA ILE A 7 19.36 -12.74 36.13
C ILE A 7 18.60 -11.54 35.53
N ARG A 8 17.53 -11.07 36.15
CA ARG A 8 16.76 -9.90 35.67
C ARG A 8 17.59 -8.61 35.75
N THR A 9 18.42 -8.44 36.79
CA THR A 9 19.27 -7.27 36.93
C THR A 9 20.41 -7.26 35.92
N LEU A 10 20.94 -8.42 35.54
CA LEU A 10 22.00 -8.53 34.52
C LEU A 10 21.46 -8.26 33.09
N ILE A 11 20.25 -8.68 32.78
CA ILE A 11 19.63 -8.44 31.45
C ILE A 11 19.24 -6.96 31.27
N LEU A 12 18.68 -6.31 32.30
CA LEU A 12 18.41 -4.87 32.25
C LEU A 12 19.72 -4.03 32.15
N GLY A 13 20.76 -4.40 32.88
CA GLY A 13 22.06 -3.75 32.82
C GLY A 13 22.71 -3.85 31.43
N SER A 14 22.56 -4.99 30.75
CA SER A 14 23.12 -5.21 29.42
C SER A 14 22.38 -4.44 28.32
N ILE A 15 21.06 -4.30 28.45
CA ILE A 15 20.25 -3.52 27.50
C ILE A 15 20.51 -2.02 27.64
N VAL A 16 20.67 -1.52 28.87
CA VAL A 16 21.01 -0.10 29.13
C VAL A 16 22.42 0.22 28.64
N LEU A 17 23.38 -0.70 28.79
CA LEU A 17 24.74 -0.53 28.28
C LEU A 17 24.80 -0.56 26.74
N LEU A 18 24.00 -1.38 26.08
CA LEU A 18 23.88 -1.42 24.61
C LEU A 18 23.22 -0.14 24.05
N LEU A 19 22.19 0.38 24.70
CA LEU A 19 21.56 1.65 24.34
C LEU A 19 22.49 2.85 24.57
N LEU A 20 23.21 2.89 25.69
CA LEU A 20 24.23 3.93 25.97
C LEU A 20 25.42 3.84 24.99
N SER A 21 25.84 2.65 24.59
CA SER A 21 26.88 2.46 23.57
C SER A 21 26.44 2.94 22.20
N PHE A 22 25.15 2.76 21.86
CA PHE A 22 24.59 3.22 20.58
C PHE A 22 24.47 4.76 20.55
N ILE A 23 24.07 5.39 21.67
CA ILE A 23 23.99 6.85 21.81
C ILE A 23 25.40 7.47 21.83
N LEU A 24 26.37 6.87 22.51
CA LEU A 24 27.75 7.35 22.54
C LEU A 24 28.51 7.15 21.22
N LEU A 25 28.12 6.16 20.39
CA LEU A 25 28.64 5.99 19.03
C LEU A 25 28.08 7.04 18.06
N GLN A 26 26.85 7.52 18.27
CA GLN A 26 26.29 8.64 17.50
C GLN A 26 26.92 9.99 17.89
N GLU A 27 27.23 10.23 19.19
CA GLU A 27 27.89 11.47 19.63
C GLU A 27 29.40 11.52 19.31
N ALA A 28 30.07 10.36 19.20
CA ALA A 28 31.50 10.31 18.87
C ALA A 28 31.81 10.55 17.38
N GLN A 29 30.81 10.55 16.49
CA GLN A 29 30.99 10.91 15.07
C GLN A 29 30.74 12.39 14.78
N ALA A 30 30.41 13.20 15.78
CA ALA A 30 30.12 14.63 15.64
C ALA A 30 31.29 15.56 16.10
N SER A 31 32.50 15.05 16.25
CA SER A 31 33.63 15.91 16.66
C SER A 31 34.78 15.92 15.65
N GLU A 32 35.03 17.15 15.15
CA GLU A 32 36.23 17.67 14.54
C GLU A 32 36.52 17.39 13.06
N ILE A 33 36.00 18.29 12.23
CA ILE A 33 36.64 18.65 10.96
C ILE A 33 37.41 19.97 11.20
N PRO A 34 38.72 20.02 10.96
CA PRO A 34 39.48 21.24 11.15
C PRO A 34 39.09 22.30 10.11
N GLY A 35 38.70 23.48 10.57
CA GLY A 35 38.42 24.64 9.73
C GLY A 35 39.63 25.08 8.90
N GLY A 36 39.59 24.82 7.61
CA GLY A 36 40.46 25.44 6.61
C GLY A 36 39.72 26.56 5.93
N ALA A 37 39.95 27.81 6.33
CA ALA A 37 39.47 28.97 5.62
C ALA A 37 40.08 29.01 4.19
N ARG A 38 39.26 28.71 3.19
CA ARG A 38 39.52 29.07 1.77
C ARG A 38 38.48 30.07 1.33
N GLY A 39 38.92 31.32 1.13
CA GLY A 39 38.17 32.32 0.40
C GLY A 39 38.03 31.85 -1.05
N GLY A 40 36.89 31.26 -1.39
CA GLY A 40 36.43 30.99 -2.74
C GLY A 40 35.08 31.68 -2.91
N GLY A 41 34.84 32.29 -4.07
CA GLY A 41 33.56 32.87 -4.38
C GLY A 41 32.45 31.82 -4.17
N ALA A 42 31.39 32.24 -3.53
CA ALA A 42 30.27 31.36 -3.20
C ALA A 42 29.63 30.79 -4.49
N ASP A 43 29.56 29.49 -4.56
CA ASP A 43 28.96 28.79 -5.69
C ASP A 43 27.42 28.94 -5.64
N THR A 44 26.79 29.09 -6.80
CA THR A 44 25.36 29.38 -6.92
C THR A 44 24.65 28.20 -7.60
N LEU A 45 23.63 27.65 -6.96
CA LEU A 45 22.73 26.72 -7.59
C LEU A 45 21.55 27.48 -8.20
N GLN A 46 21.27 27.27 -9.50
CA GLN A 46 20.17 27.90 -10.22
C GLN A 46 19.26 26.84 -10.81
N ALA A 47 17.96 27.00 -10.64
CA ALA A 47 16.93 26.17 -11.25
C ALA A 47 15.61 26.94 -11.30
N ARG A 48 14.54 26.28 -11.75
CA ARG A 48 13.21 26.90 -11.86
C ARG A 48 12.15 25.99 -11.26
N VAL A 49 11.19 26.59 -10.56
CA VAL A 49 9.98 25.92 -10.12
C VAL A 49 8.83 26.25 -11.06
N ARG A 50 8.10 25.23 -11.51
CA ARG A 50 6.87 25.35 -12.31
C ARG A 50 5.68 24.80 -11.53
N TYR A 51 4.53 25.39 -11.81
CA TYR A 51 3.24 24.93 -11.33
C TYR A 51 2.16 25.29 -12.35
N ASP A 52 1.37 24.31 -12.75
CA ASP A 52 0.34 24.47 -13.77
C ASP A 52 -1.09 24.53 -13.17
N GLY A 53 -1.23 24.47 -11.83
CA GLY A 53 -2.50 24.59 -11.12
C GLY A 53 -2.93 26.04 -10.90
N ALA A 54 -4.09 26.22 -10.28
CA ALA A 54 -4.72 27.52 -10.06
C ALA A 54 -4.30 28.20 -8.75
N GLU A 55 -3.70 27.49 -7.82
CA GLU A 55 -3.28 28.03 -6.53
C GLU A 55 -2.12 28.99 -6.68
N THR A 56 -2.09 29.99 -5.80
CA THR A 56 -1.02 30.99 -5.76
C THR A 56 -0.55 31.17 -4.32
N GLY A 57 0.75 31.15 -4.14
CA GLY A 57 1.36 31.30 -2.81
C GLY A 57 2.88 31.37 -2.90
N PRO A 58 3.55 31.68 -1.77
CA PRO A 58 4.99 31.60 -1.71
C PRO A 58 5.45 30.16 -1.99
N VAL A 59 6.63 30.03 -2.60
CA VAL A 59 7.25 28.73 -2.87
C VAL A 59 8.52 28.62 -2.04
N VAL A 60 8.57 27.61 -1.18
CA VAL A 60 9.74 27.28 -0.37
C VAL A 60 10.55 26.21 -1.09
N ILE A 61 11.83 26.47 -1.29
CA ILE A 61 12.78 25.52 -1.88
C ILE A 61 13.80 25.17 -0.81
N ARG A 62 14.02 23.88 -0.63
CA ARG A 62 14.97 23.30 0.33
C ARG A 62 16.01 22.46 -0.39
N ALA A 63 17.27 22.69 -0.09
CA ALA A 63 18.39 21.89 -0.57
C ALA A 63 18.98 21.08 0.58
N TYR A 64 19.16 19.79 0.34
CA TYR A 64 19.73 18.84 1.31
C TYR A 64 21.00 18.26 0.72
N ARG A 65 22.12 18.43 1.39
CA ARG A 65 23.39 17.83 0.98
C ARG A 65 23.33 16.31 1.17
N LEU A 66 23.62 15.58 0.10
CA LEU A 66 23.60 14.13 0.13
C LEU A 66 24.93 13.58 0.64
N VAL A 67 24.87 12.58 1.48
CA VAL A 67 26.07 11.93 2.04
C VAL A 67 26.66 11.02 0.98
N GLU A 68 27.93 11.25 0.65
CA GLU A 68 28.73 10.33 -0.18
C GLU A 68 29.39 9.28 0.71
N TRP A 69 29.31 8.01 0.27
CA TRP A 69 29.98 6.91 0.93
C TRP A 69 31.40 6.75 0.38
N ASP A 70 32.29 6.08 1.11
CA ASP A 70 33.69 5.87 0.74
C ASP A 70 33.86 5.13 -0.63
N ASP A 71 32.84 4.42 -1.08
CA ASP A 71 32.80 3.74 -2.38
C ASP A 71 32.31 4.66 -3.53
N GLY A 72 32.07 5.94 -3.26
CA GLY A 72 31.56 6.92 -4.23
C GLY A 72 30.05 6.82 -4.51
N SER A 73 29.34 5.92 -3.81
CA SER A 73 27.88 5.91 -3.86
C SER A 73 27.30 7.04 -3.02
N VAL A 74 26.13 7.55 -3.44
CA VAL A 74 25.44 8.65 -2.74
C VAL A 74 24.21 8.09 -2.05
N ARG A 75 24.07 8.35 -0.76
CA ARG A 75 22.81 8.15 -0.07
C ARG A 75 21.79 9.14 -0.61
N GLY A 76 20.80 8.66 -1.35
CA GLY A 76 19.67 9.49 -1.82
C GLY A 76 18.87 10.04 -0.64
N LEU A 77 18.22 11.17 -0.85
CA LEU A 77 17.26 11.74 0.09
C LEU A 77 16.06 10.80 0.22
N SER A 78 15.74 10.39 1.45
CA SER A 78 14.61 9.49 1.73
C SER A 78 13.33 10.28 2.02
N LYS A 79 12.16 9.60 1.96
CA LYS A 79 10.89 10.16 2.42
C LYS A 79 10.97 10.66 3.86
N ALA A 80 11.58 9.85 4.74
CA ALA A 80 11.74 10.18 6.15
C ALA A 80 12.59 11.43 6.35
N ASP A 81 13.59 11.66 5.51
CA ASP A 81 14.42 12.86 5.59
C ASP A 81 13.59 14.12 5.25
N VAL A 82 12.74 14.05 4.21
CA VAL A 82 11.90 15.18 3.78
C VAL A 82 10.77 15.46 4.77
N LEU A 83 10.07 14.41 5.23
CA LEU A 83 8.89 14.50 6.10
C LEU A 83 9.27 14.53 7.59
N GLY A 84 10.41 13.97 7.95
CA GLY A 84 10.86 13.83 9.35
C GLY A 84 11.59 15.04 9.93
N GLY A 85 11.63 16.16 9.18
CA GLY A 85 12.20 17.41 9.70
C GLY A 85 13.72 17.46 9.74
N VAL A 86 14.42 16.75 8.86
CA VAL A 86 15.86 16.99 8.66
C VAL A 86 16.05 18.43 8.21
N GLU A 87 16.92 19.16 8.91
CA GLU A 87 17.23 20.55 8.57
C GLU A 87 17.89 20.62 7.19
N PRO A 88 17.39 21.45 6.27
CA PRO A 88 18.00 21.66 4.98
C PRO A 88 19.31 22.48 5.12
N ASP A 89 20.28 22.20 4.25
CA ASP A 89 21.54 22.97 4.20
C ASP A 89 21.34 24.39 3.63
N ALA A 90 20.33 24.57 2.78
CA ALA A 90 19.95 25.87 2.26
C ALA A 90 18.45 25.96 1.98
N VAL A 91 17.89 27.14 2.20
CA VAL A 91 16.46 27.45 1.95
C VAL A 91 16.32 28.77 1.23
N VAL A 92 15.41 28.82 0.26
CA VAL A 92 14.97 30.08 -0.35
C VAL A 92 13.45 30.08 -0.49
N THR A 93 12.84 31.24 -0.26
CA THR A 93 11.41 31.46 -0.47
C THR A 93 11.18 32.45 -1.59
N LEU A 94 10.35 32.05 -2.56
CA LEU A 94 9.93 32.90 -3.68
C LEU A 94 8.49 33.39 -3.44
N PRO A 95 8.08 34.52 -4.03
CA PRO A 95 6.69 34.98 -3.96
C PRO A 95 5.71 34.09 -4.76
N GLY A 96 6.20 33.21 -5.61
CA GLY A 96 5.46 32.26 -6.44
C GLY A 96 6.39 31.42 -7.30
N PRO A 97 5.86 30.51 -8.16
CA PRO A 97 6.66 29.72 -9.08
C PRO A 97 7.55 30.59 -9.98
N GLY A 98 8.79 30.18 -10.22
CA GLY A 98 9.75 30.93 -11.01
C GLY A 98 11.18 30.46 -10.89
N GLY A 99 12.10 31.16 -11.51
CA GLY A 99 13.53 30.92 -11.37
C GLY A 99 14.03 31.29 -9.98
N PHE A 100 14.93 30.48 -9.42
CA PHE A 100 15.55 30.75 -8.12
C PHE A 100 17.06 30.57 -8.15
N ARG A 101 17.69 31.14 -7.14
CA ARG A 101 19.11 30.98 -6.84
C ARG A 101 19.26 30.66 -5.37
N LEU A 102 20.05 29.63 -5.08
CA LEU A 102 20.53 29.35 -3.74
C LEU A 102 22.00 29.81 -3.69
N PRO A 103 22.29 30.97 -3.08
CA PRO A 103 23.65 31.44 -2.89
C PRO A 103 24.34 30.68 -1.78
N ASP A 104 25.66 30.71 -1.77
CA ASP A 104 26.50 30.20 -0.67
C ASP A 104 26.37 28.69 -0.44
N VAL A 105 26.06 27.92 -1.49
CA VAL A 105 25.98 26.46 -1.43
C VAL A 105 27.39 25.89 -1.64
N GLU A 106 27.87 25.09 -0.70
CA GLU A 106 29.19 24.43 -0.84
C GLU A 106 29.17 23.42 -2.00
N PRO A 107 30.31 23.20 -2.69
CA PRO A 107 30.41 22.14 -3.68
C PRO A 107 30.02 20.78 -3.11
N GLY A 108 29.22 20.01 -3.87
CA GLY A 108 28.71 18.71 -3.43
C GLY A 108 27.47 18.28 -4.17
N ARG A 109 26.88 17.18 -3.75
CA ARG A 109 25.61 16.69 -4.32
C ARG A 109 24.44 17.04 -3.42
N TYR A 110 23.36 17.50 -4.02
CA TYR A 110 22.17 17.98 -3.33
C TYR A 110 20.91 17.35 -3.89
N GLY A 111 19.98 16.98 -2.98
CA GLY A 111 18.58 16.76 -3.31
C GLY A 111 17.79 18.05 -3.12
N LEU A 112 16.94 18.40 -4.09
CA LEU A 112 16.11 19.60 -4.02
C LEU A 112 14.64 19.23 -3.90
N VAL A 113 13.94 19.86 -2.96
CA VAL A 113 12.50 19.76 -2.76
C VAL A 113 11.92 21.17 -2.75
N ALA A 114 10.79 21.37 -3.40
CA ALA A 114 10.06 22.63 -3.39
C ALA A 114 8.57 22.39 -3.12
N PHE A 115 7.93 23.29 -2.39
CA PHE A 115 6.49 23.26 -2.15
C PHE A 115 5.91 24.67 -2.14
N MET A 116 4.63 24.77 -2.48
CA MET A 116 3.88 26.02 -2.38
C MET A 116 3.26 26.11 -0.98
N ASP A 117 3.79 26.98 -0.16
CA ASP A 117 3.39 27.22 1.22
C ASP A 117 2.08 28.03 1.25
N LEU A 118 0.95 27.32 1.28
CA LEU A 118 -0.38 27.92 1.18
C LEU A 118 -0.86 28.51 2.51
N ASP A 119 -0.46 27.96 3.62
CA ASP A 119 -0.84 28.41 4.98
C ASP A 119 0.21 29.31 5.64
N ARG A 120 1.40 29.46 5.00
CA ARG A 120 2.51 30.31 5.41
C ARG A 120 3.19 29.89 6.71
N ASP A 121 3.25 28.61 6.96
CA ASP A 121 3.93 28.05 8.12
C ASP A 121 5.36 27.57 7.81
N GLN A 122 5.77 27.63 6.54
CA GLN A 122 7.04 27.17 5.97
C GLN A 122 7.28 25.66 6.12
N THR A 123 6.23 24.91 6.36
CA THR A 123 6.25 23.45 6.49
C THR A 123 5.43 22.83 5.35
N LEU A 124 5.86 21.71 4.78
CA LEU A 124 5.08 21.00 3.78
C LEU A 124 3.83 20.42 4.42
N GLY A 125 2.66 20.94 4.04
CA GLY A 125 1.34 20.54 4.54
C GLY A 125 0.65 19.51 3.66
N PHE A 126 -0.14 18.64 4.30
CA PHE A 126 -0.97 17.64 3.61
C PHE A 126 -2.47 17.81 3.90
N GLN A 127 -2.86 18.78 4.75
CA GLN A 127 -4.26 19.07 5.10
C GLN A 127 -4.58 20.57 5.07
N PRO A 128 -4.98 21.13 3.92
CA PRO A 128 -5.09 20.55 2.59
C PRO A 128 -3.71 20.25 1.97
N PRO A 129 -3.61 19.29 1.03
CA PRO A 129 -2.33 19.00 0.40
C PRO A 129 -1.79 20.22 -0.33
N GLU A 130 -0.56 20.59 -0.03
CA GLU A 130 0.17 21.63 -0.74
C GLU A 130 0.80 21.08 -2.01
N PRO A 131 0.83 21.86 -3.11
CA PRO A 131 1.58 21.47 -4.29
C PRO A 131 3.07 21.36 -3.97
N PHE A 132 3.68 20.21 -4.20
CA PHE A 132 5.11 20.02 -4.01
C PHE A 132 5.75 19.17 -5.11
N GLY A 133 7.05 19.24 -5.19
CA GLY A 133 7.85 18.51 -6.15
C GLY A 133 9.31 18.47 -5.74
N TRP A 134 10.11 17.75 -6.51
CA TRP A 134 11.54 17.59 -6.26
C TRP A 134 12.31 17.59 -7.57
N TYR A 135 13.60 17.86 -7.48
CA TYR A 135 14.50 17.65 -8.59
C TYR A 135 14.54 16.15 -8.93
N ALA A 136 14.14 15.82 -10.15
CA ALA A 136 14.21 14.46 -10.67
C ALA A 136 15.43 14.31 -11.58
N SER A 137 16.15 13.21 -11.49
CA SER A 137 17.21 12.90 -12.44
C SER A 137 16.63 12.63 -13.83
N GLU A 138 17.43 12.72 -14.90
CA GLU A 138 17.03 12.44 -16.30
C GLU A 138 16.36 11.06 -16.51
N THR A 139 16.56 10.13 -15.59
CA THR A 139 15.95 8.79 -15.65
C THR A 139 14.51 8.77 -15.14
N GLY A 140 13.95 9.91 -14.69
CA GLY A 140 12.61 10.02 -14.12
C GLY A 140 12.46 9.18 -12.86
N GLY A 141 11.88 9.70 -11.83
CA GLY A 141 11.66 8.96 -10.60
C GLY A 141 12.07 9.79 -9.38
N TRP A 142 12.28 9.14 -8.31
CA TRP A 142 12.68 9.58 -6.98
C TRP A 142 13.59 10.84 -6.94
N ILE A 143 13.63 11.53 -5.80
CA ILE A 143 14.46 12.71 -5.58
C ILE A 143 15.87 12.48 -6.14
N GLY A 144 16.19 13.17 -7.22
CA GLY A 144 17.48 13.08 -7.89
C GLY A 144 18.56 13.85 -7.14
N SER A 145 19.82 13.55 -7.47
CA SER A 145 20.95 14.33 -6.99
C SER A 145 21.42 15.31 -8.06
N LEU A 146 21.59 16.57 -7.67
CA LEU A 146 22.22 17.62 -8.47
C LEU A 146 23.64 17.86 -7.97
N GLU A 147 24.62 17.84 -8.87
CA GLU A 147 26.01 18.12 -8.52
C GLU A 147 26.27 19.63 -8.64
N VAL A 148 26.73 20.23 -7.54
CA VAL A 148 27.18 21.62 -7.48
C VAL A 148 28.70 21.63 -7.47
N GLY A 149 29.31 22.06 -8.56
CA GLY A 149 30.76 22.20 -8.69
C GLY A 149 31.25 23.61 -8.42
N PRO A 150 32.59 23.83 -8.45
CA PRO A 150 33.17 25.17 -8.43
C PRO A 150 32.69 26.00 -9.63
N GLY A 151 31.94 27.06 -9.36
CA GLY A 151 31.32 27.91 -10.38
C GLY A 151 29.80 27.75 -10.50
N GLY A 152 29.21 26.91 -9.64
CA GLY A 152 27.76 26.73 -9.56
C GLY A 152 27.23 25.56 -10.39
N SER A 153 25.92 25.40 -10.41
CA SER A 153 25.21 24.42 -11.22
C SER A 153 23.91 25.02 -11.75
N GLU A 154 23.53 24.65 -12.96
CA GLU A 154 22.18 24.87 -13.51
C GLU A 154 21.37 23.58 -13.37
N GLY A 155 20.28 23.64 -12.62
CA GLY A 155 19.37 22.52 -12.42
C GLY A 155 18.25 22.50 -13.46
N THR A 156 17.60 21.36 -13.59
CA THR A 156 16.34 21.22 -14.33
C THR A 156 15.16 21.78 -13.52
N ASP A 157 14.03 21.96 -14.20
CA ASP A 157 12.80 22.45 -13.58
C ASP A 157 12.29 21.48 -12.49
N ILE A 158 11.77 22.03 -11.41
CA ILE A 158 11.00 21.32 -10.40
C ILE A 158 9.53 21.58 -10.69
N LEU A 159 8.76 20.53 -10.98
CA LEU A 159 7.32 20.64 -11.20
C LEU A 159 6.58 20.36 -9.88
N LEU A 160 5.87 21.37 -9.38
CA LEU A 160 4.97 21.20 -8.24
C LEU A 160 3.70 20.51 -8.68
N ARG A 161 3.25 19.54 -7.90
CA ARG A 161 2.02 18.77 -8.13
C ARG A 161 1.39 18.39 -6.81
N ARG A 162 0.10 18.15 -6.81
CA ARG A 162 -0.64 17.62 -5.68
C ARG A 162 -1.67 16.59 -6.14
N PRO A 163 -2.05 15.64 -5.29
CA PRO A 163 -3.18 14.74 -5.58
C PRO A 163 -4.48 15.52 -5.80
N THR A 164 -5.24 15.16 -6.81
CA THR A 164 -6.53 15.75 -7.13
C THR A 164 -7.60 15.22 -6.15
N PRO A 165 -8.24 16.06 -5.34
CA PRO A 165 -9.21 15.58 -4.37
C PRO A 165 -10.45 15.00 -5.06
N PHE A 166 -11.12 14.04 -4.41
CA PHE A 166 -12.44 13.61 -4.88
C PHE A 166 -13.45 14.76 -4.84
N PRO A 167 -14.37 14.85 -5.81
CA PRO A 167 -15.45 15.84 -5.80
C PRO A 167 -16.29 15.78 -4.52
N GLN A 168 -16.28 16.83 -3.71
CA GLN A 168 -16.97 16.86 -2.42
C GLN A 168 -18.50 16.78 -2.55
N GLY A 169 -19.06 17.26 -3.65
CA GLY A 169 -20.48 17.15 -3.95
C GLY A 169 -20.92 15.77 -4.47
N GLY A 170 -19.96 14.85 -4.64
CA GLY A 170 -20.19 13.63 -5.39
C GLY A 170 -20.36 13.86 -6.90
N ALA A 171 -20.60 12.80 -7.64
CA ALA A 171 -20.87 12.84 -9.09
C ALA A 171 -21.71 11.61 -9.46
N GLU A 172 -22.46 11.68 -10.59
CA GLU A 172 -23.36 10.61 -10.99
C GLU A 172 -23.37 10.45 -12.51
N THR A 173 -23.46 9.21 -12.98
CA THR A 173 -23.70 8.80 -14.37
C THR A 173 -24.85 7.79 -14.40
N GLU A 174 -25.24 7.31 -15.58
CA GLU A 174 -26.29 6.30 -15.71
C GLU A 174 -25.94 4.98 -14.99
N HIS A 175 -24.65 4.58 -15.00
CA HIS A 175 -24.18 3.30 -14.48
C HIS A 175 -23.24 3.41 -13.29
N GLY A 176 -23.14 4.58 -12.66
CA GLY A 176 -22.30 4.77 -11.48
C GLY A 176 -22.54 6.08 -10.75
N ALA A 177 -22.14 6.10 -9.48
CA ALA A 177 -22.16 7.30 -8.66
C ALA A 177 -20.99 7.32 -7.68
N LEU A 178 -20.37 8.48 -7.53
CA LEU A 178 -19.45 8.78 -6.43
C LEU A 178 -20.24 9.48 -5.34
N ARG A 179 -20.30 8.89 -4.15
CA ARG A 179 -21.05 9.42 -3.00
C ARG A 179 -20.16 9.50 -1.78
N TRP A 180 -20.40 10.49 -0.92
CA TRP A 180 -19.78 10.55 0.39
C TRP A 180 -20.69 9.89 1.43
N MET A 181 -20.21 8.83 2.07
CA MET A 181 -20.93 8.09 3.09
C MET A 181 -20.08 7.96 4.35
N LYS A 182 -20.53 8.50 5.47
CA LYS A 182 -19.82 8.46 6.76
C LYS A 182 -18.37 8.96 6.70
N GLY A 183 -18.11 9.97 5.87
CA GLY A 183 -16.78 10.55 5.70
C GLY A 183 -15.89 9.87 4.64
N PHE A 184 -16.36 8.77 4.01
CA PHE A 184 -15.62 8.05 2.98
C PHE A 184 -16.20 8.26 1.58
N PRO A 185 -15.36 8.39 0.55
CA PRO A 185 -15.83 8.31 -0.83
C PRO A 185 -16.22 6.86 -1.15
N VAL A 186 -17.42 6.67 -1.69
CA VAL A 186 -17.97 5.38 -2.12
C VAL A 186 -18.29 5.48 -3.60
N LEU A 187 -17.63 4.67 -4.41
CA LEU A 187 -17.90 4.53 -5.83
C LEU A 187 -18.84 3.35 -6.07
N GLN A 188 -20.06 3.65 -6.44
CA GLN A 188 -21.09 2.70 -6.81
C GLN A 188 -21.04 2.47 -8.32
N LEU A 189 -20.92 1.21 -8.76
CA LEU A 189 -20.81 0.82 -10.16
C LEU A 189 -21.77 -0.32 -10.48
N GLN A 190 -22.51 -0.23 -11.59
CA GLN A 190 -23.50 -1.25 -11.97
C GLN A 190 -23.52 -1.46 -13.48
N GLY A 191 -23.97 -2.66 -13.90
CA GLY A 191 -24.18 -2.97 -15.31
C GLY A 191 -23.13 -3.88 -15.93
N THR A 192 -23.07 -3.87 -17.26
CA THR A 192 -22.07 -4.61 -18.03
C THR A 192 -20.64 -4.12 -17.76
N PRO A 193 -19.61 -4.87 -18.16
CA PRO A 193 -18.23 -4.40 -18.05
C PRO A 193 -17.99 -3.03 -18.70
N GLU A 194 -18.59 -2.81 -19.87
CA GLU A 194 -18.49 -1.52 -20.58
C GLU A 194 -19.13 -0.38 -19.78
N GLU A 195 -20.34 -0.61 -19.28
CA GLU A 195 -21.10 0.41 -18.56
C GLU A 195 -20.44 0.83 -17.26
N ARG A 196 -20.07 -0.14 -16.42
CA ARG A 196 -19.42 0.16 -15.12
C ARG A 196 -17.99 0.65 -15.27
N GLY A 197 -17.25 0.14 -16.27
CA GLY A 197 -15.89 0.64 -16.57
C GLY A 197 -15.91 2.08 -17.03
N TYR A 198 -16.83 2.42 -17.97
CA TYR A 198 -17.00 3.81 -18.41
C TYR A 198 -17.36 4.75 -17.25
N ALA A 199 -18.33 4.34 -16.40
CA ALA A 199 -18.70 5.12 -15.23
C ALA A 199 -17.51 5.32 -14.24
N HIS A 200 -16.71 4.29 -14.00
CA HIS A 200 -15.52 4.35 -13.16
C HIS A 200 -14.53 5.40 -13.69
N GLY A 201 -14.13 5.31 -14.95
CA GLY A 201 -13.19 6.26 -15.56
C GLY A 201 -13.73 7.68 -15.60
N PHE A 202 -15.02 7.86 -15.94
CA PHE A 202 -15.65 9.17 -16.03
C PHE A 202 -15.73 9.88 -14.65
N LEU A 203 -16.04 9.13 -13.58
CA LEU A 203 -16.28 9.69 -12.24
C LEU A 203 -15.00 9.99 -11.45
N VAL A 204 -13.92 9.21 -11.66
CA VAL A 204 -12.70 9.31 -10.85
C VAL A 204 -11.42 9.22 -11.69
N GLY A 205 -11.48 9.62 -12.95
CA GLY A 205 -10.36 9.52 -13.90
C GLY A 205 -9.11 10.29 -13.48
N GLU A 206 -9.26 11.50 -12.92
CA GLU A 206 -8.11 12.27 -12.42
C GLU A 206 -7.41 11.54 -11.27
N GLN A 207 -8.17 10.93 -10.36
CA GLN A 207 -7.64 10.16 -9.24
C GLN A 207 -6.97 8.86 -9.72
N ILE A 208 -7.47 8.23 -10.81
CA ILE A 208 -6.83 7.09 -11.45
C ILE A 208 -5.46 7.48 -11.98
N ARG A 209 -5.37 8.59 -12.74
CA ARG A 209 -4.10 9.09 -13.27
C ARG A 209 -3.14 9.43 -12.14
N ASP A 210 -3.59 10.14 -11.11
CA ASP A 210 -2.75 10.52 -9.97
C ASP A 210 -2.23 9.30 -9.22
N PHE A 211 -3.07 8.29 -8.98
CA PHE A 211 -2.64 7.03 -8.36
C PHE A 211 -1.55 6.33 -9.20
N PHE A 212 -1.73 6.29 -10.52
CA PHE A 212 -0.73 5.75 -11.42
C PHE A 212 0.59 6.52 -11.36
N GLU A 213 0.55 7.84 -11.52
CA GLU A 213 1.77 8.66 -11.57
C GLU A 213 2.48 8.70 -10.22
N PHE A 214 1.76 8.93 -9.13
CA PHE A 214 2.37 9.17 -7.83
C PHE A 214 2.75 7.88 -7.10
N TYR A 215 1.92 6.85 -7.19
CA TYR A 215 2.20 5.59 -6.51
C TYR A 215 2.91 4.58 -7.41
N VAL A 216 2.39 4.32 -8.62
CA VAL A 216 2.99 3.29 -9.49
C VAL A 216 4.31 3.76 -10.09
N LEU A 217 4.37 4.96 -10.69
CA LEU A 217 5.59 5.46 -11.32
C LEU A 217 6.57 6.05 -10.32
N GLU A 218 6.18 7.09 -9.57
CA GLU A 218 7.10 7.84 -8.72
C GLU A 218 7.56 7.02 -7.53
N ASP A 219 6.67 6.33 -6.84
CA ASP A 219 7.02 5.58 -5.63
C ASP A 219 7.52 4.16 -5.93
N SER A 220 6.76 3.39 -6.69
CA SER A 220 7.05 1.97 -6.90
C SER A 220 8.14 1.72 -7.94
N TRP A 221 8.08 2.35 -9.11
CA TRP A 221 9.08 2.14 -10.17
C TRP A 221 10.28 3.07 -10.05
N ARG A 222 10.07 4.31 -9.67
CA ARG A 222 11.11 5.34 -9.50
C ARG A 222 11.92 5.58 -10.78
N SER A 223 11.39 5.21 -11.96
CA SER A 223 12.03 5.37 -13.24
C SER A 223 11.04 5.12 -14.37
N ALA A 224 10.75 6.14 -15.17
CA ALA A 224 9.94 6.04 -16.38
C ALA A 224 10.53 5.00 -17.36
N ARG A 225 11.85 5.06 -17.59
CA ARG A 225 12.53 4.12 -18.48
C ARG A 225 12.37 2.66 -18.03
N ARG A 226 12.54 2.36 -16.74
CA ARG A 226 12.37 0.98 -16.25
C ARG A 226 10.92 0.51 -16.32
N TYR A 227 9.96 1.41 -16.13
CA TYR A 227 8.56 1.10 -16.32
C TYR A 227 8.31 0.69 -17.78
N GLU A 228 8.73 1.50 -18.75
CA GLU A 228 8.54 1.26 -20.20
C GLU A 228 9.34 0.06 -20.72
N GLU A 229 10.60 -0.11 -20.29
CA GLU A 229 11.48 -1.16 -20.82
C GLU A 229 11.34 -2.53 -20.11
N VAL A 230 10.78 -2.58 -18.89
CA VAL A 230 10.71 -3.80 -18.10
C VAL A 230 9.27 -4.19 -17.77
N PHE A 231 8.46 -3.27 -17.22
CA PHE A 231 7.14 -3.65 -16.74
C PHE A 231 6.10 -3.71 -17.85
N VAL A 232 6.11 -2.76 -18.76
CA VAL A 232 5.20 -2.78 -19.91
C VAL A 232 5.37 -4.08 -20.74
N PRO A 233 6.57 -4.48 -21.19
CA PRO A 233 6.76 -5.75 -21.88
C PRO A 233 6.38 -6.98 -21.03
N PHE A 234 6.58 -6.93 -19.72
CA PHE A 234 6.18 -8.01 -18.83
C PHE A 234 4.65 -8.16 -18.80
N LEU A 235 3.90 -7.05 -18.68
CA LEU A 235 2.44 -7.05 -18.71
C LEU A 235 1.89 -7.56 -20.06
N GLU A 236 2.51 -7.17 -21.16
CA GLU A 236 2.04 -7.53 -22.50
C GLU A 236 2.37 -8.98 -22.89
N SER A 237 3.47 -9.56 -22.35
CA SER A 237 3.98 -10.85 -22.81
C SER A 237 3.66 -12.02 -21.91
N HIS A 238 3.42 -11.80 -20.62
CA HIS A 238 3.33 -12.89 -19.64
C HIS A 238 1.96 -13.10 -19.01
N PHE A 239 0.99 -12.23 -19.31
CA PHE A 239 -0.35 -12.30 -18.71
C PHE A 239 -1.39 -12.86 -19.67
N ASP A 240 -2.24 -13.73 -19.13
CA ASP A 240 -3.53 -14.12 -19.71
C ASP A 240 -4.62 -13.31 -19.01
N TYR A 241 -5.06 -12.26 -19.68
CA TYR A 241 -6.10 -11.39 -19.17
C TYR A 241 -7.47 -11.94 -19.49
N ASP A 242 -8.36 -11.96 -18.48
CA ASP A 242 -9.77 -12.27 -18.69
C ASP A 242 -10.39 -11.26 -19.69
N PRO A 243 -10.99 -11.73 -20.80
CA PRO A 243 -11.55 -10.84 -21.81
C PRO A 243 -12.65 -9.91 -21.29
N GLU A 244 -13.45 -10.34 -20.31
CA GLU A 244 -14.49 -9.49 -19.70
C GLU A 244 -13.85 -8.33 -18.93
N TYR A 245 -12.77 -8.60 -18.19
CA TYR A 245 -12.09 -7.56 -17.42
C TYR A 245 -11.26 -6.63 -18.31
N LEU A 246 -10.75 -7.12 -19.46
CA LEU A 246 -10.15 -6.23 -20.47
C LEU A 246 -11.15 -5.25 -21.07
N VAL A 247 -12.37 -5.70 -21.33
CA VAL A 247 -13.46 -4.81 -21.80
C VAL A 247 -13.73 -3.72 -20.77
N GLU A 248 -13.76 -4.07 -19.48
CA GLU A 248 -13.95 -3.10 -18.40
C GLU A 248 -12.76 -2.12 -18.32
N VAL A 249 -11.52 -2.61 -18.44
CA VAL A 249 -10.31 -1.78 -18.51
C VAL A 249 -10.35 -0.78 -19.64
N ASP A 250 -10.73 -1.23 -20.85
CA ASP A 250 -10.87 -0.33 -21.99
C ASP A 250 -11.94 0.73 -21.78
N ALA A 251 -13.05 0.34 -21.18
CA ALA A 251 -14.14 1.25 -20.88
C ALA A 251 -13.75 2.27 -19.79
N VAL A 252 -12.91 1.91 -18.81
CA VAL A 252 -12.37 2.88 -17.84
C VAL A 252 -11.57 3.96 -18.58
N VAL A 253 -10.66 3.58 -19.48
CA VAL A 253 -9.87 4.55 -20.26
C VAL A 253 -10.78 5.44 -21.11
N ALA A 254 -11.79 4.84 -21.78
CA ALA A 254 -12.76 5.61 -22.57
C ALA A 254 -13.57 6.60 -21.69
N GLY A 255 -13.93 6.21 -20.47
CA GLY A 255 -14.60 7.09 -19.50
C GLY A 255 -13.72 8.26 -19.06
N MET A 256 -12.43 7.99 -18.82
CA MET A 256 -11.45 9.05 -18.50
C MET A 256 -11.35 10.06 -19.64
N GLU A 257 -11.21 9.61 -20.89
CA GLU A 257 -11.18 10.48 -22.06
C GLU A 257 -12.47 11.31 -22.21
N ALA A 258 -13.63 10.67 -22.05
CA ALA A 258 -14.93 11.31 -22.17
C ALA A 258 -15.22 12.35 -21.08
N SER A 259 -14.58 12.25 -19.91
CA SER A 259 -14.68 13.26 -18.85
C SER A 259 -14.01 14.59 -19.21
N GLY A 260 -13.17 14.61 -20.26
CA GLY A 260 -12.44 15.78 -20.71
C GLY A 260 -11.22 16.12 -19.84
N MET A 261 -10.81 15.22 -18.94
CA MET A 261 -9.62 15.39 -18.11
C MET A 261 -8.33 15.40 -18.96
N ASN A 262 -7.27 15.94 -18.40
CA ASN A 262 -5.95 15.82 -19.01
C ASN A 262 -5.41 14.39 -18.87
N MET A 263 -5.30 13.67 -19.99
CA MET A 263 -4.79 12.29 -20.04
C MET A 263 -3.25 12.20 -20.02
N ARG A 264 -2.53 13.31 -20.10
CA ARG A 264 -1.06 13.30 -20.16
C ARG A 264 -0.47 12.77 -18.85
N VAL A 265 0.46 11.84 -18.97
CA VAL A 265 1.34 11.36 -17.90
C VAL A 265 2.68 12.07 -18.05
N GLU A 266 2.99 12.98 -17.14
CA GLU A 266 4.15 13.88 -17.28
C GLU A 266 5.49 13.10 -17.37
N TRP A 267 5.66 12.09 -16.53
CA TRP A 267 6.89 11.30 -16.48
C TRP A 267 7.15 10.45 -17.74
N LEU A 268 6.10 10.11 -18.49
CA LEU A 268 6.17 9.27 -19.68
C LEU A 268 6.10 10.08 -20.98
N ASP A 269 5.79 11.38 -20.89
CA ASP A 269 5.60 12.27 -22.01
C ASP A 269 4.57 11.76 -23.05
N ARG A 270 3.55 11.02 -22.57
CA ARG A 270 2.48 10.44 -23.39
C ARG A 270 1.15 10.42 -22.65
N PRO A 271 0.01 10.19 -23.34
CA PRO A 271 -1.27 9.96 -22.68
C PRO A 271 -1.27 8.67 -21.85
N PHE A 272 -2.05 8.66 -20.76
CA PHE A 272 -2.44 7.47 -20.02
C PHE A 272 -3.26 6.52 -20.92
N GLY A 273 -3.04 5.23 -20.83
CA GLY A 273 -3.71 4.25 -21.65
C GLY A 273 -3.96 2.91 -20.95
N ARG A 274 -4.46 1.94 -21.72
CA ARG A 274 -4.77 0.58 -21.25
C ARG A 274 -3.65 -0.04 -20.42
N VAL A 275 -2.41 0.02 -20.91
CA VAL A 275 -1.27 -0.63 -20.25
C VAL A 275 -1.00 -0.04 -18.86
N ASP A 276 -1.25 1.25 -18.68
CA ASP A 276 -1.07 1.94 -17.40
C ASP A 276 -2.15 1.51 -16.39
N LEU A 277 -3.37 1.30 -16.88
CA LEU A 277 -4.45 0.74 -16.04
C LEU A 277 -4.19 -0.74 -15.69
N LEU A 278 -3.65 -1.53 -16.62
CA LEU A 278 -3.18 -2.88 -16.32
C LEU A 278 -2.03 -2.88 -15.31
N ALA A 279 -1.15 -1.89 -15.38
CA ALA A 279 -0.06 -1.72 -14.41
C ALA A 279 -0.57 -1.42 -12.99
N ILE A 280 -1.66 -0.66 -12.85
CA ILE A 280 -2.35 -0.48 -11.57
C ILE A 280 -2.86 -1.83 -11.05
N ASN A 281 -3.56 -2.60 -11.87
CA ASN A 281 -4.18 -3.87 -11.48
C ASN A 281 -3.19 -4.99 -11.18
N ALA A 282 -2.01 -4.96 -11.80
CA ALA A 282 -0.94 -5.94 -11.64
C ALA A 282 0.27 -5.36 -10.87
N TYR A 283 0.10 -4.29 -10.09
CA TYR A 283 1.23 -3.64 -9.41
C TYR A 283 1.95 -4.57 -8.41
N ILE A 284 1.23 -5.54 -7.84
CA ILE A 284 1.79 -6.54 -6.92
C ILE A 284 2.78 -7.43 -7.68
N GLU A 285 2.44 -7.82 -8.92
CA GLU A 285 3.20 -8.71 -9.77
C GLU A 285 4.52 -8.09 -10.27
N ARG A 286 4.70 -6.77 -10.14
CA ARG A 286 5.98 -6.11 -10.44
C ARG A 286 7.16 -6.76 -9.70
N ARG A 287 6.91 -7.42 -8.58
CA ARG A 287 7.93 -8.13 -7.81
C ARG A 287 8.51 -9.33 -8.54
N ALA A 288 7.77 -9.93 -9.47
CA ALA A 288 8.28 -11.02 -10.31
C ALA A 288 9.37 -10.54 -11.28
N THR A 289 9.41 -9.25 -11.61
CA THR A 289 10.41 -8.65 -12.51
C THR A 289 11.69 -8.21 -11.79
N ARG A 290 11.70 -8.24 -10.44
CA ARG A 290 12.82 -7.78 -9.63
C ARG A 290 13.28 -8.89 -8.69
N PRO A 291 14.55 -9.29 -8.68
CA PRO A 291 15.12 -9.95 -7.52
C PRO A 291 15.23 -8.89 -6.41
N SER A 292 14.19 -8.68 -5.63
CA SER A 292 14.23 -7.70 -4.55
C SER A 292 14.48 -8.38 -3.20
N PRO A 293 15.51 -7.97 -2.47
CA PRO A 293 15.64 -8.27 -1.06
C PRO A 293 14.80 -7.34 -0.17
N ALA A 294 14.17 -6.29 -0.74
CA ALA A 294 13.39 -5.36 0.04
C ALA A 294 12.10 -6.03 0.56
N PRO A 295 11.76 -5.88 1.84
CA PRO A 295 10.45 -6.26 2.34
C PRO A 295 9.41 -5.47 1.55
N GLY A 296 8.47 -6.18 0.96
CA GLY A 296 7.32 -5.55 0.32
C GLY A 296 6.30 -5.07 1.35
N PRO A 297 5.14 -4.51 0.89
CA PRO A 297 4.07 -4.11 1.78
C PRO A 297 3.84 -5.16 2.84
N SER A 298 3.72 -4.71 4.07
CA SER A 298 3.56 -5.56 5.23
C SER A 298 2.11 -5.50 5.65
N CYS A 299 1.37 -6.61 5.65
CA CYS A 299 -0.04 -6.66 6.04
C CYS A 299 -0.24 -7.70 7.14
N SER A 300 -1.31 -7.54 7.92
CA SER A 300 -1.68 -8.50 8.97
C SER A 300 -3.16 -8.84 8.86
N GLN A 301 -3.49 -10.12 9.04
CA GLN A 301 -4.86 -10.64 8.90
C GLN A 301 -5.20 -11.59 10.04
N PHE A 302 -6.41 -11.46 10.56
CA PHE A 302 -6.92 -12.29 11.66
C PHE A 302 -8.38 -12.65 11.42
N ALA A 303 -8.78 -13.85 11.86
CA ALA A 303 -10.20 -14.23 11.95
C ALA A 303 -10.45 -15.09 13.20
N PHE A 304 -11.60 -14.86 13.84
CA PHE A 304 -12.08 -15.61 15.01
C PHE A 304 -13.54 -16.00 14.84
N TRP A 305 -13.96 -17.10 15.44
CA TRP A 305 -15.34 -17.57 15.38
C TRP A 305 -15.66 -18.57 16.51
N GLY A 306 -16.90 -19.06 16.55
CA GLY A 306 -17.34 -20.16 17.41
C GLY A 306 -17.13 -19.86 18.88
N GLU A 307 -16.46 -20.79 19.61
CA GLU A 307 -16.22 -20.63 21.04
C GLU A 307 -15.42 -19.38 21.39
N ALA A 308 -14.48 -18.96 20.52
CA ALA A 308 -13.67 -17.78 20.75
C ALA A 308 -14.51 -16.48 20.80
N THR A 309 -15.63 -16.43 20.09
CA THR A 309 -16.52 -15.26 20.00
C THR A 309 -17.84 -15.44 20.74
N GLN A 310 -18.12 -16.61 21.32
CA GLN A 310 -19.42 -16.95 21.91
C GLN A 310 -19.84 -16.00 23.03
N GLY A 311 -18.92 -15.54 23.85
CA GLY A 311 -19.18 -14.64 24.99
C GLY A 311 -19.15 -13.15 24.65
N SER A 312 -18.97 -12.79 23.35
CA SER A 312 -18.97 -11.41 22.87
C SER A 312 -20.31 -11.03 22.24
N GLU A 313 -20.40 -9.80 21.72
CA GLU A 313 -21.54 -9.30 20.93
C GLU A 313 -21.80 -10.15 19.67
N LEU A 314 -20.80 -10.90 19.20
CA LEU A 314 -20.88 -11.73 17.99
C LEU A 314 -21.61 -13.08 18.22
N LYS A 315 -21.79 -13.50 19.47
CA LYS A 315 -22.54 -14.73 19.87
C LYS A 315 -22.13 -15.99 19.09
N GLY A 316 -20.83 -16.15 18.86
CA GLY A 316 -20.27 -17.26 18.09
C GLY A 316 -20.06 -16.96 16.60
N GLY A 317 -20.54 -15.83 16.10
CA GLY A 317 -20.34 -15.41 14.71
C GLY A 317 -18.87 -15.16 14.38
N LEU A 318 -18.56 -15.15 13.08
CA LEU A 318 -17.21 -14.90 12.57
C LEU A 318 -16.93 -13.41 12.45
N ILE A 319 -15.75 -13.03 12.90
CA ILE A 319 -15.13 -11.72 12.66
C ILE A 319 -13.77 -11.93 12.00
N ALA A 320 -13.49 -11.15 10.96
CA ALA A 320 -12.20 -11.09 10.31
C ALA A 320 -11.72 -9.64 10.22
N GLY A 321 -10.42 -9.43 10.32
CA GLY A 321 -9.85 -8.08 10.28
C GLY A 321 -8.46 -8.06 9.63
N ARG A 322 -8.11 -6.91 9.06
CA ARG A 322 -6.83 -6.70 8.38
C ARG A 322 -6.30 -5.28 8.62
N ASN A 323 -4.98 -5.19 8.72
CA ASN A 323 -4.23 -3.99 8.37
C ASN A 323 -3.69 -4.12 6.95
N MET A 324 -3.90 -3.11 6.13
CA MET A 324 -3.19 -2.91 4.88
C MET A 324 -2.03 -1.98 5.16
N ASP A 325 -0.85 -2.55 5.19
CA ASP A 325 0.37 -1.79 5.41
C ASP A 325 1.08 -1.62 4.05
N GLY A 326 1.35 -0.40 3.68
CA GLY A 326 2.03 -0.04 2.46
C GLY A 326 3.32 0.72 2.72
N GLU A 327 3.99 1.13 1.67
CA GLU A 327 4.93 2.24 1.74
C GLU A 327 4.11 3.50 1.53
N VAL A 328 3.94 4.30 2.57
CA VAL A 328 3.32 5.62 2.44
C VAL A 328 4.11 6.40 1.39
N ASP A 329 3.48 6.71 0.27
CA ASP A 329 4.12 7.48 -0.79
C ASP A 329 4.31 8.95 -0.36
N LEU A 330 5.25 9.67 -1.00
CA LEU A 330 5.54 11.06 -0.64
C LEU A 330 4.34 11.99 -0.75
N ARG A 331 3.41 11.69 -1.65
CA ARG A 331 2.20 12.49 -1.86
C ARG A 331 1.01 11.99 -1.07
N LYS A 332 1.18 10.92 -0.30
CA LYS A 332 0.12 10.24 0.48
C LYS A 332 -1.11 9.90 -0.35
N VAL A 333 -0.89 9.58 -1.64
CA VAL A 333 -1.99 9.26 -2.56
C VAL A 333 -2.71 7.97 -2.17
N THR A 334 -2.01 7.01 -1.55
CA THR A 334 -2.60 5.79 -1.01
C THR A 334 -3.57 6.04 0.16
N VAL A 335 -3.46 7.19 0.83
CA VAL A 335 -4.38 7.65 1.87
C VAL A 335 -5.45 8.58 1.29
N SER A 336 -5.05 9.63 0.56
CA SER A 336 -5.99 10.63 0.01
C SER A 336 -6.92 10.07 -1.06
N HIS A 337 -6.50 8.99 -1.76
CA HIS A 337 -7.28 8.33 -2.81
C HIS A 337 -7.84 6.98 -2.36
N PHE A 338 -7.88 6.72 -1.05
CA PHE A 338 -8.60 5.55 -0.54
C PHE A 338 -10.08 5.63 -0.91
N LEU A 339 -10.61 4.53 -1.47
CA LEU A 339 -11.93 4.49 -2.09
C LEU A 339 -12.66 3.19 -1.73
N LEU A 340 -13.92 3.30 -1.37
CA LEU A 340 -14.81 2.16 -1.17
C LEU A 340 -15.57 1.90 -2.47
N PHE A 341 -15.55 0.67 -2.96
CA PHE A 341 -16.28 0.25 -4.14
C PHE A 341 -17.50 -0.59 -3.76
N ALA A 342 -18.65 -0.29 -4.34
CA ALA A 342 -19.83 -1.13 -4.33
C ALA A 342 -20.17 -1.49 -5.78
N VAL A 343 -19.96 -2.75 -6.15
CA VAL A 343 -20.08 -3.20 -7.54
C VAL A 343 -21.23 -4.19 -7.70
N ASP A 344 -22.18 -3.86 -8.57
CA ASP A 344 -23.25 -4.75 -9.01
C ASP A 344 -23.01 -5.13 -10.49
N PRO A 345 -22.51 -6.34 -10.77
CA PRO A 345 -22.27 -6.78 -12.14
C PRO A 345 -23.53 -6.84 -13.01
N ALA A 346 -24.73 -6.81 -12.41
CA ALA A 346 -26.02 -6.95 -13.10
C ALA A 346 -26.11 -8.17 -14.05
N SER A 347 -25.24 -9.15 -13.86
CA SER A 347 -25.12 -10.36 -14.67
C SER A 347 -25.72 -11.57 -13.94
N PRO A 348 -26.57 -12.37 -14.57
CA PRO A 348 -27.13 -13.56 -13.94
C PRO A 348 -26.03 -14.50 -13.40
N GLY A 349 -26.12 -14.84 -12.12
CA GLY A 349 -25.19 -15.73 -11.44
C GLY A 349 -23.93 -15.07 -10.88
N LYS A 350 -23.65 -13.83 -11.20
CA LYS A 350 -22.61 -13.04 -10.54
C LYS A 350 -23.17 -12.32 -9.32
N LYS A 351 -22.35 -12.22 -8.30
CA LYS A 351 -22.69 -11.61 -7.01
C LYS A 351 -22.24 -10.16 -6.95
N ARG A 352 -23.03 -9.34 -6.26
CA ARG A 352 -22.60 -8.00 -5.83
C ARG A 352 -21.45 -8.13 -4.85
N TRP A 353 -20.51 -7.20 -4.93
CA TRP A 353 -19.36 -7.20 -4.04
C TRP A 353 -18.93 -5.78 -3.67
N PHE A 354 -18.29 -5.70 -2.51
CA PHE A 354 -17.65 -4.50 -1.97
C PHE A 354 -16.13 -4.68 -1.99
N SER A 355 -15.42 -3.58 -2.15
CA SER A 355 -13.96 -3.53 -2.03
C SER A 355 -13.49 -2.25 -1.34
N ALA A 356 -12.45 -2.37 -0.53
CA ALA A 356 -11.66 -1.26 0.01
C ALA A 356 -10.35 -1.21 -0.79
N MET A 357 -10.21 -0.23 -1.67
CA MET A 357 -9.15 -0.15 -2.68
C MET A 357 -8.81 1.31 -3.05
N TRP A 358 -8.26 1.47 -4.23
CA TRP A 358 -7.91 2.75 -4.85
C TRP A 358 -8.48 2.88 -6.25
N PRO A 359 -8.61 4.10 -6.81
CA PRO A 359 -9.09 4.32 -8.17
C PRO A 359 -8.26 3.54 -9.21
N GLY A 360 -8.93 3.07 -10.26
CA GLY A 360 -8.33 2.31 -11.35
C GLY A 360 -8.24 0.80 -11.12
N PHE A 361 -8.51 0.31 -9.91
CA PHE A 361 -8.63 -1.13 -9.72
C PHE A 361 -9.98 -1.65 -10.20
N VAL A 362 -9.95 -2.58 -11.13
CA VAL A 362 -11.11 -3.39 -11.50
C VAL A 362 -11.16 -4.70 -10.71
N GLY A 363 -10.09 -5.03 -9.99
CA GLY A 363 -9.97 -6.14 -9.05
C GLY A 363 -10.05 -5.71 -7.58
N THR A 364 -9.65 -6.58 -6.67
CA THR A 364 -9.65 -6.32 -5.22
C THR A 364 -8.54 -7.03 -4.48
N ILE A 365 -8.12 -6.46 -3.34
CA ILE A 365 -7.29 -7.11 -2.32
C ILE A 365 -7.94 -7.12 -0.93
N SER A 366 -9.11 -6.46 -0.79
CA SER A 366 -9.93 -6.46 0.44
C SER A 366 -11.39 -6.38 0.01
N GLY A 367 -12.03 -7.52 -0.16
CA GLY A 367 -13.37 -7.58 -0.71
C GLY A 367 -14.33 -8.52 0.00
N ILE A 368 -15.62 -8.26 -0.15
CA ILE A 368 -16.72 -9.05 0.40
C ILE A 368 -17.82 -9.13 -0.63
N ASN A 369 -18.47 -10.27 -0.77
CA ASN A 369 -19.67 -10.37 -1.57
C ASN A 369 -20.97 -10.45 -0.76
N GLU A 370 -22.12 -10.36 -1.43
CA GLU A 370 -23.46 -10.40 -0.83
C GLU A 370 -23.78 -11.68 -0.07
N ASP A 371 -23.07 -12.78 -0.32
CA ASP A 371 -23.20 -14.03 0.44
C ASP A 371 -22.31 -14.08 1.68
N GLY A 372 -21.48 -13.05 1.90
CA GLY A 372 -20.56 -12.95 3.02
C GLY A 372 -19.23 -13.67 2.82
N LEU A 373 -18.90 -14.09 1.59
CA LEU A 373 -17.54 -14.53 1.28
C LEU A 373 -16.62 -13.30 1.31
N TYR A 374 -15.59 -13.38 2.13
CA TYR A 374 -14.60 -12.35 2.34
C TYR A 374 -13.22 -12.81 1.87
N SER A 375 -12.48 -11.92 1.23
CA SER A 375 -11.07 -12.12 0.87
C SER A 375 -10.22 -10.92 1.25
N MET A 376 -9.03 -11.19 1.79
CA MET A 376 -7.99 -10.17 2.00
C MET A 376 -6.62 -10.76 1.67
N GLU A 377 -5.82 -9.96 0.95
CA GLU A 377 -4.50 -10.36 0.51
C GLU A 377 -3.40 -9.64 1.27
N ASN A 378 -2.41 -10.41 1.69
CA ASN A 378 -1.09 -9.91 2.05
C ASN A 378 -0.11 -10.32 0.97
N ALA A 379 0.77 -9.45 0.61
CA ALA A 379 1.87 -9.81 -0.26
C ALA A 379 2.75 -10.88 0.38
N GLY A 380 2.91 -11.99 -0.32
CA GLY A 380 3.82 -13.08 0.05
C GLY A 380 5.21 -12.90 -0.56
N GLY A 381 6.12 -13.82 -0.23
CA GLY A 381 7.43 -13.89 -0.87
C GLY A 381 7.32 -14.41 -2.29
N THR A 382 8.11 -13.84 -3.20
CA THR A 382 8.25 -14.38 -4.56
C THR A 382 9.30 -15.48 -4.56
N GLY A 383 8.92 -16.70 -4.91
CA GLY A 383 9.84 -17.84 -5.02
C GLY A 383 10.95 -17.59 -6.06
N PRO A 384 12.11 -18.22 -5.89
CA PRO A 384 13.19 -18.13 -6.87
C PRO A 384 12.79 -18.78 -8.21
N GLY A 385 13.31 -18.27 -9.31
CA GLY A 385 13.10 -18.83 -10.64
C GLY A 385 12.70 -17.78 -11.67
N PRO A 386 12.55 -18.18 -12.93
CA PRO A 386 12.24 -17.27 -14.02
C PRO A 386 10.80 -16.73 -13.92
N VAL A 387 10.53 -15.70 -14.68
CA VAL A 387 9.17 -15.30 -15.04
C VAL A 387 8.53 -16.43 -15.86
N VAL A 388 7.24 -16.61 -15.73
CA VAL A 388 6.44 -17.62 -16.44
C VAL A 388 5.29 -16.96 -17.19
N ASP A 389 4.77 -17.63 -18.21
CA ASP A 389 3.63 -17.16 -19.00
C ASP A 389 2.30 -17.62 -18.38
N GLY A 390 1.20 -17.00 -18.81
CA GLY A 390 -0.15 -17.32 -18.39
C GLY A 390 -0.48 -16.80 -17.00
N LEU A 391 0.10 -15.67 -16.59
CA LEU A 391 -0.20 -15.01 -15.33
C LEU A 391 -1.53 -14.27 -15.39
N THR A 392 -2.23 -14.24 -14.27
CA THR A 392 -3.42 -13.39 -14.08
C THR A 392 -3.15 -12.46 -12.88
N PRO A 393 -3.54 -11.17 -12.93
CA PRO A 393 -3.41 -10.30 -11.77
C PRO A 393 -4.12 -10.91 -10.55
N CYS A 394 -3.42 -10.98 -9.43
CA CYS A 394 -3.94 -11.53 -8.18
C CYS A 394 -5.24 -10.84 -7.74
N THR A 395 -5.35 -9.53 -7.99
CA THR A 395 -6.56 -8.75 -7.74
C THR A 395 -7.77 -9.24 -8.55
N TRP A 396 -7.56 -9.72 -9.79
CA TRP A 396 -8.60 -10.24 -10.66
C TRP A 396 -9.03 -11.66 -10.27
N VAL A 397 -8.09 -12.49 -9.82
CA VAL A 397 -8.41 -13.82 -9.28
C VAL A 397 -9.34 -13.70 -8.06
N GLN A 398 -9.06 -12.77 -7.16
CA GLN A 398 -9.91 -12.51 -5.99
C GLN A 398 -11.29 -12.01 -6.39
N ARG A 399 -11.37 -11.04 -7.29
CA ARG A 399 -12.64 -10.55 -7.83
C ARG A 399 -13.45 -11.68 -8.44
N TYR A 400 -12.86 -12.49 -9.32
CA TYR A 400 -13.54 -13.63 -9.95
C TYR A 400 -14.16 -14.56 -8.91
N ILE A 401 -13.42 -14.85 -7.82
CA ILE A 401 -13.93 -15.72 -6.77
C ILE A 401 -15.08 -15.03 -6.01
N LEU A 402 -14.99 -13.74 -5.71
CA LEU A 402 -16.08 -13.00 -5.06
C LEU A 402 -17.34 -12.94 -5.92
N GLU A 403 -17.20 -12.80 -7.24
CA GLU A 403 -18.35 -12.78 -8.17
C GLU A 403 -19.01 -14.16 -8.30
N ASN A 404 -18.28 -15.28 -8.13
CA ASN A 404 -18.72 -16.62 -8.52
C ASN A 404 -18.79 -17.66 -7.38
N ALA A 405 -18.45 -17.28 -6.15
CA ALA A 405 -18.51 -18.15 -4.97
C ALA A 405 -19.28 -17.48 -3.83
N GLY A 406 -19.69 -18.23 -2.81
CA GLY A 406 -20.52 -17.71 -1.73
C GLY A 406 -20.25 -18.38 -0.39
N ARG A 407 -21.23 -18.31 0.49
CA ARG A 407 -21.15 -18.84 1.88
C ARG A 407 -20.88 -20.33 1.99
N GLU A 408 -21.11 -21.09 0.93
CA GLU A 408 -20.84 -22.52 0.83
C GLU A 408 -19.36 -22.83 0.55
N SER A 409 -18.53 -21.81 0.35
CA SER A 409 -17.13 -21.98 0.01
C SER A 409 -16.35 -22.72 1.09
N THR A 410 -15.50 -23.64 0.65
CA THR A 410 -14.61 -24.44 1.48
C THR A 410 -13.16 -24.23 1.04
N PRO A 411 -12.16 -24.61 1.86
CA PRO A 411 -10.76 -24.58 1.46
C PRO A 411 -10.50 -25.23 0.09
N ASN A 412 -11.09 -26.38 -0.17
CA ASN A 412 -10.92 -27.11 -1.43
C ASN A 412 -11.58 -26.38 -2.62
N SER A 413 -12.82 -25.91 -2.46
CA SER A 413 -13.53 -25.23 -3.55
C SER A 413 -12.87 -23.90 -3.95
N ILE A 414 -12.29 -23.18 -2.99
CA ILE A 414 -11.51 -21.97 -3.27
C ILE A 414 -10.18 -22.34 -3.95
N LEU A 415 -9.49 -23.38 -3.47
CA LEU A 415 -8.27 -23.85 -4.12
C LEU A 415 -8.50 -24.26 -5.59
N GLU A 416 -9.58 -24.98 -5.87
CA GLU A 416 -9.96 -25.36 -7.24
C GLU A 416 -10.20 -24.12 -8.12
N ARG A 417 -10.86 -23.08 -7.60
CA ARG A 417 -11.08 -21.82 -8.33
C ARG A 417 -9.79 -21.05 -8.58
N ILE A 418 -8.89 -20.98 -7.59
CA ILE A 418 -7.57 -20.38 -7.77
C ILE A 418 -6.79 -21.14 -8.85
N GLN A 419 -6.84 -22.49 -8.83
CA GLN A 419 -6.13 -23.33 -9.78
C GLN A 419 -6.68 -23.25 -11.22
N ALA A 420 -7.87 -22.70 -11.43
CA ALA A 420 -8.37 -22.40 -12.78
C ALA A 420 -7.53 -21.32 -13.48
N PHE A 421 -6.80 -20.48 -12.73
CA PHE A 421 -5.90 -19.44 -13.26
C PHE A 421 -4.43 -19.91 -13.26
N ARG A 422 -4.19 -21.20 -13.49
CA ARG A 422 -2.83 -21.75 -13.42
C ARG A 422 -1.95 -21.28 -14.57
N SER A 423 -0.82 -20.65 -14.21
CA SER A 423 0.24 -20.24 -15.13
C SER A 423 1.04 -21.46 -15.66
N ALA A 424 1.92 -21.22 -16.61
CA ALA A 424 2.86 -22.23 -17.11
C ALA A 424 3.80 -22.77 -16.02
N GLY A 425 4.02 -22.03 -14.93
CA GLY A 425 4.80 -22.48 -13.77
C GLY A 425 4.03 -23.41 -12.82
N GLY A 426 2.70 -23.47 -12.95
CA GLY A 426 1.83 -24.36 -12.15
C GLY A 426 1.14 -23.71 -10.96
N GLY A 427 1.48 -22.47 -10.61
CA GLY A 427 0.76 -21.64 -9.63
C GLY A 427 -0.04 -20.55 -10.31
N SER A 428 -0.77 -19.76 -9.52
CA SER A 428 -1.81 -18.85 -10.03
C SER A 428 -1.53 -17.37 -9.74
N PHE A 429 -0.40 -17.03 -9.13
CA PHE A 429 -0.07 -15.66 -8.74
C PHE A 429 1.31 -15.28 -9.28
N GLY A 430 1.42 -14.18 -9.96
CA GLY A 430 2.67 -13.70 -10.55
C GLY A 430 3.75 -13.41 -9.52
N ALA A 431 3.36 -12.73 -8.45
CA ALA A 431 4.12 -12.57 -7.21
C ALA A 431 3.50 -13.43 -6.10
N GLY A 432 4.19 -13.58 -4.99
CA GLY A 432 3.67 -14.36 -3.87
C GLY A 432 2.48 -13.68 -3.20
N SER A 433 1.45 -14.47 -2.88
CA SER A 433 0.23 -14.02 -2.21
C SER A 433 -0.11 -14.91 -1.02
N VAL A 434 -0.61 -14.29 0.04
CA VAL A 434 -1.15 -14.91 1.25
C VAL A 434 -2.55 -14.34 1.45
N ILE A 435 -3.58 -15.12 1.10
CA ILE A 435 -4.96 -14.63 1.08
C ILE A 435 -5.77 -15.34 2.16
N LEU A 436 -6.32 -14.57 3.10
CA LEU A 436 -7.31 -15.07 4.06
C LEU A 436 -8.70 -15.01 3.41
N TRP A 437 -9.38 -16.14 3.43
CA TRP A 437 -10.77 -16.31 3.00
C TRP A 437 -11.62 -16.57 4.23
N ALA A 438 -12.81 -16.00 4.28
CA ALA A 438 -13.75 -16.23 5.35
C ALA A 438 -15.20 -16.23 4.85
N VAL A 439 -16.03 -17.05 5.49
CA VAL A 439 -17.49 -17.12 5.23
C VAL A 439 -18.25 -17.04 6.56
N PRO A 440 -19.53 -16.64 6.57
CA PRO A 440 -20.35 -16.65 7.78
C PRO A 440 -20.29 -17.99 8.50
N TYR A 441 -20.06 -17.97 9.81
CA TYR A 441 -19.99 -19.19 10.62
C TYR A 441 -21.39 -19.77 10.86
N ALA A 442 -21.55 -21.04 10.51
CA ALA A 442 -22.78 -21.82 10.70
C ALA A 442 -22.50 -23.22 11.26
N GLY A 443 -21.38 -23.37 12.00
CA GLY A 443 -20.98 -24.65 12.61
C GLY A 443 -19.96 -25.46 11.80
N GLN A 444 -19.51 -24.97 10.65
CA GLN A 444 -18.48 -25.64 9.83
C GLN A 444 -17.09 -25.56 10.49
N ASN A 445 -16.24 -26.56 10.19
CA ASN A 445 -14.91 -26.69 10.83
C ASN A 445 -13.91 -25.60 10.42
N ALA A 446 -13.98 -25.06 9.20
CA ALA A 446 -13.05 -24.06 8.70
C ALA A 446 -13.79 -22.92 7.99
N PRO A 447 -14.51 -22.05 8.73
CA PRO A 447 -15.17 -20.88 8.14
C PRO A 447 -14.18 -19.82 7.69
N ALA A 448 -12.93 -19.87 8.16
CA ALA A 448 -11.83 -19.07 7.67
C ALA A 448 -10.58 -19.95 7.47
N PHE A 449 -9.82 -19.64 6.41
CA PHE A 449 -8.62 -20.35 5.99
C PHE A 449 -7.72 -19.45 5.15
N VAL A 450 -6.49 -19.89 4.90
CA VAL A 450 -5.50 -19.09 4.17
C VAL A 450 -5.00 -19.87 2.95
N SER A 451 -5.04 -19.26 1.76
CA SER A 451 -4.31 -19.73 0.60
C SER A 451 -2.96 -19.01 0.51
N GLU A 452 -1.91 -19.79 0.24
CA GLU A 452 -0.54 -19.32 0.10
C GLU A 452 0.02 -19.83 -1.22
N GLY A 453 0.66 -18.98 -2.00
CA GLY A 453 1.20 -19.42 -3.28
C GLY A 453 1.92 -18.33 -4.06
N ASP A 454 2.52 -18.75 -5.15
CA ASP A 454 3.15 -17.91 -6.17
C ASP A 454 2.92 -18.48 -7.57
N ARG A 455 3.77 -18.13 -8.53
CA ARG A 455 3.68 -18.61 -9.91
C ARG A 455 4.00 -20.10 -10.10
N PHE A 456 4.49 -20.80 -9.07
CA PHE A 456 4.89 -22.21 -9.15
C PHE A 456 3.96 -23.15 -8.39
N GLY A 457 3.13 -22.66 -7.50
CA GLY A 457 2.22 -23.50 -6.74
C GLY A 457 1.35 -22.74 -5.77
N THR A 458 0.36 -23.47 -5.21
CA THR A 458 -0.56 -22.94 -4.20
C THR A 458 -0.86 -24.02 -3.17
N ALA A 459 -0.88 -23.64 -1.90
CA ALA A 459 -1.33 -24.46 -0.78
C ALA A 459 -2.42 -23.74 0.01
N VAL A 460 -3.27 -24.50 0.70
CA VAL A 460 -4.27 -23.96 1.63
C VAL A 460 -4.04 -24.53 3.01
N ARG A 461 -4.15 -23.70 4.02
CA ARG A 461 -4.10 -24.11 5.44
C ARG A 461 -5.30 -23.62 6.22
N GLY A 462 -5.72 -24.45 7.15
CA GLY A 462 -6.80 -24.18 8.11
C GLY A 462 -6.29 -23.67 9.46
N PRO A 463 -7.18 -23.58 10.44
CA PRO A 463 -6.86 -23.07 11.78
C PRO A 463 -5.91 -23.97 12.60
N THR A 464 -5.87 -25.27 12.29
CA THR A 464 -5.05 -26.25 13.05
C THR A 464 -3.64 -26.43 12.49
N GLU A 465 -3.34 -25.82 11.36
CA GLU A 465 -2.04 -25.89 10.71
C GLU A 465 -1.21 -24.66 11.06
N ALA A 466 0.08 -24.83 11.27
CA ALA A 466 1.02 -23.77 11.54
C ALA A 466 0.78 -22.95 12.84
N ALA A 467 1.07 -23.59 13.99
CA ALA A 467 1.03 -23.03 15.34
C ALA A 467 -0.38 -22.52 15.76
N PRO A 468 -1.33 -23.43 15.97
CA PRO A 468 -2.68 -23.08 16.38
C PRO A 468 -2.69 -22.59 17.82
N VAL A 469 -3.20 -21.38 18.03
CA VAL A 469 -3.54 -20.90 19.38
C VAL A 469 -4.86 -21.52 19.83
N SER A 470 -5.77 -21.72 18.89
CA SER A 470 -7.09 -22.25 19.09
C SER A 470 -7.64 -22.78 17.76
N PRO A 471 -8.51 -23.82 17.77
CA PRO A 471 -9.20 -24.27 16.55
C PRO A 471 -10.21 -23.24 16.01
N PHE A 472 -10.44 -22.14 16.72
CA PHE A 472 -11.42 -21.10 16.39
C PHE A 472 -10.76 -19.79 15.94
N ASN A 473 -9.53 -19.85 15.46
CA ASN A 473 -8.85 -18.70 14.85
C ASN A 473 -7.95 -19.10 13.69
N VAL A 474 -7.68 -18.15 12.84
CA VAL A 474 -6.63 -18.21 11.81
C VAL A 474 -6.01 -16.82 11.66
N MET A 475 -4.73 -16.77 11.34
CA MET A 475 -4.02 -15.52 11.09
C MET A 475 -2.96 -15.67 10.03
N ALA A 476 -2.60 -14.56 9.40
CA ALA A 476 -1.57 -14.48 8.39
C ALA A 476 -0.87 -13.12 8.42
N THR A 477 0.40 -13.13 8.06
CA THR A 477 1.20 -11.96 7.73
C THR A 477 1.85 -12.17 6.36
N ASN A 478 3.03 -11.67 6.09
CA ASN A 478 3.65 -11.73 4.76
C ASN A 478 4.59 -12.91 4.52
N HIS A 479 4.47 -13.99 5.30
CA HIS A 479 5.25 -15.20 5.10
C HIS A 479 4.38 -16.43 5.05
N TYR A 480 4.85 -17.43 4.34
CA TYR A 480 4.15 -18.70 4.20
C TYR A 480 4.34 -19.60 5.43
N ARG A 481 3.32 -20.37 5.75
CA ARG A 481 3.33 -21.36 6.81
C ARG A 481 3.08 -22.78 6.29
N ALA A 482 2.53 -22.90 5.09
CA ALA A 482 2.27 -24.18 4.43
C ALA A 482 3.00 -24.30 3.09
N TYR A 483 3.01 -23.25 2.26
CA TYR A 483 3.63 -23.24 0.95
C TYR A 483 5.11 -22.90 1.00
N GLY A 484 5.96 -23.73 0.36
CA GLY A 484 7.39 -23.45 0.21
C GLY A 484 8.22 -23.40 1.49
N VAL A 485 7.69 -23.87 2.61
CA VAL A 485 8.37 -23.90 3.90
C VAL A 485 9.36 -25.07 3.94
N HIS A 486 10.59 -24.80 4.40
CA HIS A 486 11.62 -25.83 4.52
C HIS A 486 11.24 -26.86 5.61
N PRO A 487 11.20 -28.17 5.32
CA PRO A 487 10.66 -29.17 6.25
C PRO A 487 11.44 -29.31 7.57
N ARG A 488 12.72 -28.96 7.60
CA ARG A 488 13.58 -29.03 8.80
C ARG A 488 13.82 -27.66 9.46
N HIS A 489 13.48 -26.58 8.77
CA HIS A 489 13.67 -25.21 9.23
C HIS A 489 12.45 -24.38 8.83
N PRO A 490 11.35 -24.45 9.61
CA PRO A 490 10.10 -23.78 9.26
C PRO A 490 10.23 -22.25 9.18
N ASP A 491 11.32 -21.68 9.72
CA ASP A 491 11.64 -20.25 9.56
C ASP A 491 12.26 -19.90 8.20
N LEU A 492 12.54 -20.92 7.37
CA LEU A 492 13.08 -20.73 6.04
C LEU A 492 12.01 -20.96 4.98
N TYR A 493 11.85 -19.97 4.13
CA TYR A 493 10.95 -19.96 3.00
C TYR A 493 11.78 -19.99 1.70
N PHE A 494 11.63 -21.05 0.89
CA PHE A 494 12.46 -21.29 -0.31
C PHE A 494 13.97 -21.01 -0.07
N GLY A 495 14.48 -21.45 1.09
CA GLY A 495 15.86 -21.21 1.48
C GLY A 495 16.18 -19.79 1.98
N LYS A 496 15.17 -18.94 2.16
CA LYS A 496 15.31 -17.59 2.70
C LYS A 496 14.53 -17.45 4.01
N ARG A 497 14.98 -16.56 4.89
CA ARG A 497 14.20 -16.18 6.08
C ARG A 497 13.07 -15.24 5.69
N PRO A 498 11.89 -15.35 6.33
CA PRO A 498 10.86 -14.31 6.31
C PRO A 498 11.41 -12.97 6.79
N SER A 499 10.77 -11.86 6.41
CA SER A 499 11.13 -10.55 6.95
C SER A 499 10.93 -10.51 8.46
N PHE A 500 11.79 -9.78 9.16
CA PHE A 500 11.66 -9.57 10.61
C PHE A 500 10.29 -8.97 10.96
N SER A 501 9.83 -7.98 10.19
CA SER A 501 8.51 -7.37 10.38
C SER A 501 7.37 -8.41 10.31
N SER A 502 7.38 -9.30 9.32
CA SER A 502 6.36 -10.34 9.19
C SER A 502 6.34 -11.31 10.37
N LEU A 503 7.52 -11.71 10.87
CA LEU A 503 7.64 -12.62 12.00
C LEU A 503 7.14 -12.00 13.30
N TRP A 504 7.60 -10.79 13.67
CA TRP A 504 7.21 -10.20 14.95
C TRP A 504 5.69 -9.88 14.98
N ARG A 505 5.09 -9.46 13.86
CA ARG A 505 3.63 -9.24 13.81
C ARG A 505 2.85 -10.54 13.98
N TYR A 506 3.32 -11.63 13.36
CA TYR A 506 2.74 -12.95 13.55
C TYR A 506 2.86 -13.42 15.01
N GLU A 507 4.06 -13.33 15.60
CA GLU A 507 4.30 -13.70 17.00
C GLU A 507 3.52 -12.81 17.98
N THR A 508 3.42 -11.51 17.73
CA THR A 508 2.62 -10.58 18.54
C THR A 508 1.15 -10.99 18.51
N GLY A 509 0.59 -11.26 17.32
CA GLY A 509 -0.77 -11.73 17.18
C GLY A 509 -1.00 -13.05 17.92
N MET A 510 -0.13 -14.03 17.71
CA MET A 510 -0.20 -15.34 18.37
C MET A 510 -0.13 -15.22 19.90
N ASN A 511 0.85 -14.50 20.43
CA ASN A 511 1.01 -14.32 21.87
C ASN A 511 -0.17 -13.57 22.51
N THR A 512 -0.72 -12.58 21.82
CA THR A 512 -1.90 -11.83 22.27
C THR A 512 -3.13 -12.74 22.35
N LEU A 513 -3.39 -13.50 21.30
CA LEU A 513 -4.52 -14.45 21.26
C LEU A 513 -4.38 -15.54 22.30
N GLU A 514 -3.17 -16.09 22.49
CA GLU A 514 -2.91 -17.10 23.53
C GLU A 514 -3.13 -16.51 24.94
N ALA A 515 -2.68 -15.29 25.20
CA ALA A 515 -2.90 -14.62 26.48
C ALA A 515 -4.40 -14.40 26.76
N TRP A 516 -5.16 -13.96 25.75
CA TRP A 516 -6.61 -13.79 25.87
C TRP A 516 -7.34 -15.12 26.09
N ASN A 517 -6.95 -16.16 25.36
CA ASN A 517 -7.52 -17.51 25.55
C ASN A 517 -7.28 -18.04 26.96
N ARG A 518 -6.05 -17.90 27.50
CA ARG A 518 -5.75 -18.29 28.91
C ARG A 518 -6.57 -17.50 29.94
N GLN A 519 -6.97 -16.28 29.63
CA GLN A 519 -7.82 -15.43 30.47
C GLN A 519 -9.31 -15.75 30.31
N GLY A 520 -9.71 -16.66 29.43
CA GLY A 520 -11.11 -16.93 29.09
C GLY A 520 -11.82 -15.71 28.46
N LYS A 521 -11.07 -14.84 27.78
CA LYS A 521 -11.59 -13.62 27.22
C LYS A 521 -12.34 -13.89 25.92
N ALA A 522 -13.60 -13.49 25.85
CA ALA A 522 -14.35 -13.53 24.61
C ALA A 522 -13.83 -12.49 23.61
N LEU A 523 -13.70 -12.89 22.34
CA LEU A 523 -13.16 -12.07 21.27
C LEU A 523 -14.30 -11.42 20.48
N GLY A 524 -14.32 -10.11 20.47
CA GLY A 524 -15.29 -9.30 19.74
C GLY A 524 -14.61 -8.21 18.92
N THR A 525 -15.37 -7.21 18.49
CA THR A 525 -14.89 -6.09 17.68
C THR A 525 -13.77 -5.30 18.36
N ASP A 526 -13.90 -5.03 19.67
CA ASP A 526 -12.86 -4.32 20.42
C ASP A 526 -11.54 -5.10 20.48
N GLN A 527 -11.60 -6.42 20.62
CA GLN A 527 -10.41 -7.25 20.62
C GLN A 527 -9.75 -7.28 19.23
N MET A 528 -10.55 -7.31 18.17
CA MET A 528 -10.02 -7.22 16.81
C MET A 528 -9.31 -5.87 16.58
N ARG A 529 -9.92 -4.76 16.95
CA ARG A 529 -9.29 -3.42 16.86
C ARG A 529 -7.97 -3.37 17.63
N ARG A 530 -7.95 -3.83 18.89
CA ARG A 530 -6.72 -3.88 19.71
C ARG A 530 -5.64 -4.78 19.11
N LEU A 531 -6.03 -5.88 18.47
CA LEU A 531 -5.09 -6.76 17.81
C LEU A 531 -4.48 -6.07 16.58
N LEU A 532 -5.28 -5.41 15.76
CA LEU A 532 -4.83 -4.62 14.62
C LEU A 532 -3.90 -3.48 15.08
N GLN A 533 -4.24 -2.76 16.16
CA GLN A 533 -3.39 -1.74 16.77
C GLN A 533 -2.05 -2.32 17.24
N SER A 534 -2.03 -3.53 17.80
CA SER A 534 -0.81 -4.16 18.35
C SER A 534 0.20 -4.58 17.28
N VAL A 535 -0.22 -4.68 16.04
CA VAL A 535 0.63 -5.07 14.89
C VAL A 535 0.79 -3.96 13.85
N ALA A 536 0.25 -2.78 14.09
CA ALA A 536 0.52 -1.57 13.32
C ALA A 536 1.96 -1.13 13.53
N HIS A 537 2.62 -0.58 12.50
CA HIS A 537 4.05 -0.30 12.55
C HIS A 537 4.47 0.97 11.79
N GLY A 538 3.59 1.96 11.71
CA GLY A 538 3.89 3.27 11.11
C GLY A 538 3.64 3.34 9.59
N THR A 539 3.01 2.31 8.99
CA THR A 539 2.70 2.29 7.57
C THR A 539 1.33 1.68 7.25
N THR A 540 0.44 1.58 8.24
CA THR A 540 -0.90 1.04 8.04
C THR A 540 -1.81 2.09 7.42
N GLU A 541 -2.05 1.99 6.13
CA GLU A 541 -2.83 2.96 5.32
C GLU A 541 -4.32 2.87 5.60
N TYR A 542 -4.86 1.64 5.69
CA TYR A 542 -6.22 1.41 6.11
C TYR A 542 -6.39 0.10 6.87
N SER A 543 -7.44 0.03 7.66
CA SER A 543 -7.85 -1.18 8.37
C SER A 543 -9.32 -1.48 8.10
N VAL A 544 -9.62 -2.78 7.92
CA VAL A 544 -10.99 -3.25 7.69
C VAL A 544 -11.31 -4.36 8.68
N ILE A 545 -12.50 -4.32 9.28
CA ILE A 545 -13.06 -5.43 10.07
C ILE A 545 -14.39 -5.84 9.46
N PHE A 546 -14.54 -7.13 9.23
CA PHE A 546 -15.75 -7.73 8.72
C PHE A 546 -16.40 -8.66 9.76
N ARG A 547 -17.64 -8.36 10.13
CA ARG A 547 -18.48 -9.21 10.95
C ARG A 547 -19.42 -9.98 10.04
N ALA A 548 -18.98 -11.20 9.69
CA ALA A 548 -19.54 -11.96 8.59
C ALA A 548 -21.02 -12.31 8.76
N ASN A 549 -21.41 -12.75 9.97
CA ASN A 549 -22.79 -13.15 10.24
C ASN A 549 -23.77 -11.97 10.27
N GLU A 550 -23.28 -10.76 10.49
CA GLU A 550 -24.06 -9.53 10.53
C GLU A 550 -24.00 -8.74 9.21
N MET A 551 -23.13 -9.16 8.29
CA MET A 551 -22.86 -8.44 7.03
C MET A 551 -22.53 -6.96 7.27
N THR A 552 -21.63 -6.70 8.24
CA THR A 552 -21.18 -5.35 8.57
C THR A 552 -19.67 -5.22 8.38
N ILE A 553 -19.27 -4.04 7.92
CA ILE A 553 -17.90 -3.69 7.58
C ILE A 553 -17.52 -2.45 8.38
N ASP A 554 -16.48 -2.56 9.21
CA ASP A 554 -15.88 -1.40 9.86
C ASP A 554 -14.61 -1.02 9.07
N VAL A 555 -14.44 0.27 8.80
CA VAL A 555 -13.33 0.82 8.02
C VAL A 555 -12.68 1.95 8.80
N ALA A 556 -11.37 1.95 8.88
CA ALA A 556 -10.56 3.08 9.31
C ALA A 556 -9.47 3.33 8.26
N VAL A 557 -9.14 4.57 8.02
CA VAL A 557 -8.07 5.00 7.12
C VAL A 557 -7.13 5.93 7.89
N ASP A 558 -5.86 5.92 7.53
CA ASP A 558 -4.88 6.86 8.04
C ASP A 558 -5.24 8.29 7.61
N ASP A 559 -4.74 9.28 8.31
CA ASP A 559 -4.96 10.66 7.92
C ASP A 559 -3.77 11.22 7.11
N LEU A 560 -3.94 12.43 6.61
CA LEU A 560 -2.91 13.12 5.85
C LEU A 560 -1.91 13.86 6.74
N SER A 561 -2.00 13.73 8.07
CA SER A 561 -1.04 14.35 8.98
C SER A 561 0.34 13.68 8.87
N THR A 562 1.33 14.30 9.47
CA THR A 562 2.67 13.73 9.61
C THR A 562 2.82 12.89 10.89
N ASP A 563 1.75 12.78 11.68
CA ASP A 563 1.73 12.00 12.90
C ASP A 563 1.92 10.51 12.62
N LEU A 564 2.47 9.80 13.59
CA LEU A 564 2.79 8.37 13.49
C LEU A 564 1.61 7.46 13.86
N TRP A 565 0.40 7.97 13.80
CA TRP A 565 -0.80 7.19 14.11
C TRP A 565 -1.31 6.49 12.86
N ASP A 566 -1.21 5.17 12.86
CA ASP A 566 -1.69 4.29 11.79
C ASP A 566 -3.23 4.19 11.79
N ALA A 567 -3.80 3.80 10.66
CA ALA A 567 -5.24 3.65 10.45
C ALA A 567 -6.05 3.02 11.60
N PRO A 568 -5.62 1.92 12.28
CA PRO A 568 -6.45 1.32 13.33
C PRO A 568 -6.59 2.16 14.61
N PHE A 569 -5.85 3.27 14.73
CA PHE A 569 -5.96 4.23 15.82
C PHE A 569 -6.91 5.39 15.52
N HIS A 570 -7.32 5.57 14.26
CA HIS A 570 -8.27 6.58 13.83
C HIS A 570 -9.73 6.17 14.05
N GLU A 571 -10.66 7.05 13.69
CA GLU A 571 -12.09 6.81 13.81
C GLU A 571 -12.54 5.69 12.85
N TRP A 572 -13.37 4.78 13.35
CA TRP A 572 -13.91 3.67 12.59
C TRP A 572 -15.35 3.98 12.14
N ALA A 573 -15.59 3.93 10.83
CA ALA A 573 -16.95 3.97 10.29
C ALA A 573 -17.48 2.55 10.08
N THR A 574 -18.72 2.31 10.51
CA THR A 574 -19.39 1.01 10.34
C THR A 574 -20.43 1.10 9.23
N PHE A 575 -20.33 0.23 8.24
CA PHE A 575 -21.27 0.09 7.13
C PHE A 575 -22.01 -1.24 7.24
N ARG A 576 -23.28 -1.27 6.85
CA ARG A 576 -23.95 -2.51 6.44
C ARG A 576 -23.70 -2.76 4.97
N PHE A 577 -23.53 -3.99 4.57
CA PHE A 577 -23.29 -4.33 3.16
C PHE A 577 -24.35 -3.69 2.25
N GLU A 578 -25.64 -3.90 2.55
CA GLU A 578 -26.74 -3.36 1.75
C GLU A 578 -26.82 -1.81 1.72
N GLU A 579 -26.28 -1.14 2.74
CA GLU A 579 -26.23 0.32 2.79
C GLU A 579 -25.37 0.89 1.64
N LEU A 580 -24.29 0.21 1.31
CA LEU A 580 -23.35 0.62 0.25
C LEU A 580 -23.96 0.56 -1.16
N PHE A 581 -25.02 -0.22 -1.34
CA PHE A 581 -25.72 -0.38 -2.61
C PHE A 581 -27.03 0.45 -2.69
N GLN A 582 -27.35 1.23 -1.65
CA GLN A 582 -28.55 2.05 -1.67
C GLN A 582 -28.47 3.14 -2.74
N GLY A 583 -29.54 3.25 -3.55
CA GLY A 583 -29.64 4.23 -4.62
C GLY A 583 -29.03 3.75 -5.96
N MET A 584 -28.48 2.56 -6.03
CA MET A 584 -28.21 1.88 -7.31
C MET A 584 -29.54 1.45 -7.94
N ARG A 585 -29.68 1.55 -9.26
CA ARG A 585 -30.95 1.34 -10.01
C ARG A 585 -31.09 -0.10 -10.46
#